data_a2b93be8b1792a64d73f9414295c494f
#
_entry.id   a2b93be8b1792a64d73f9414295c494f
#
_cell.length_a   1.000
_cell.length_b   1.000
_cell.length_c   1.000
_cell.angle_alpha   90.00
_cell.angle_beta   90.00
_cell.angle_gamma   90.00
#
_symmetry.space_group_name_H-M   'P 1'
#
loop_
_entity.id
_entity.type
_entity.pdbx_description
1 polymer ?
#
loop_
_entity_poly.entity_id
_entity_poly.type
_entity_poly.pdbx_seq_one_letter_code
_entity_poly.pdbx_strand_id
1 'polypeptide(L)'
;MNCRIRAVAFSCVFSGALAGVAGGAGPHPWTHLDFQNDPDCFQFAIVPDRTGGDYRGAFTNALEKANRMHPEFVMTVGDLVEGMDMQKVNGRRTITDVQREQRVELAKMTAKVKAPFFTVVGNHDIGRSRPYPPCFARANEESSAVWKEFHGGETYYSFVYKRVLFVCLNTMEGRGAGGKQEGITARQYAWFKKTLDDNADVRWTCVFMHQPGEWLTDAWLRFEKEELVKRKYTVFAGDWHTYVHAKRHGRDYYVLSVAGGGSCMNATAGGEMRTRLKGPAYGEMDHITWVTMTPNGPDVMNLLLEGMLPGDYLNQKTTLNEKFADALDYPVGKETAKRLSELKRRKEAAANTSTVKASSFGWKTEDSTAALQAAIDSGARKVIVDWRDEGDWVVSPVVLRSSNQEIAISDGVTIRGKRNSGSDATALLTIPEGVTNVFLHGIVTAAIAADNSGCKHALAVCGGENVTISDLTVVADGDEWLKESGKAKGLKIDNIIRMKPADWPCRK
;
A
#
# COMPACT_ATOMS: atom_id res chain seq x y z
N MET A 1 71.28 0.85 -23.97
CA MET A 1 71.02 2.28 -23.80
C MET A 1 70.17 2.47 -22.58
N ASN A 2 70.83 2.79 -21.44
CA ASN A 2 70.20 2.95 -20.16
C ASN A 2 69.85 4.41 -19.94
N CYS A 3 68.61 4.71 -19.76
CA CYS A 3 68.15 6.04 -19.33
C CYS A 3 67.68 5.95 -17.87
N ARG A 4 68.48 6.43 -16.95
CA ARG A 4 68.15 6.59 -15.53
C ARG A 4 67.46 7.93 -15.36
N ILE A 5 66.20 7.92 -14.90
CA ILE A 5 65.53 9.13 -14.43
C ILE A 5 65.75 9.22 -12.93
N ARG A 6 66.40 10.31 -12.50
CA ARG A 6 66.62 10.65 -11.09
C ARG A 6 65.31 11.21 -10.51
N ALA A 7 64.83 10.62 -9.40
CA ALA A 7 63.83 11.23 -8.58
C ALA A 7 64.43 12.34 -7.72
N VAL A 8 63.88 13.53 -7.83
CA VAL A 8 64.18 14.67 -6.93
C VAL A 8 63.12 14.67 -5.85
N ALA A 9 63.57 14.35 -4.61
CA ALA A 9 62.74 14.49 -3.44
C ALA A 9 62.67 15.95 -3.02
N PHE A 10 61.47 16.53 -3.04
CA PHE A 10 61.19 17.81 -2.38
C PHE A 10 60.71 17.52 -0.96
N SER A 11 61.60 17.80 0.02
CA SER A 11 61.23 17.87 1.45
C SER A 11 60.59 19.23 1.70
N CYS A 12 59.28 19.27 1.86
CA CYS A 12 58.62 20.42 2.46
C CYS A 12 58.61 20.25 3.98
N VAL A 13 59.42 20.99 4.67
CA VAL A 13 59.35 21.18 6.11
C VAL A 13 58.16 22.09 6.40
N PHE A 14 57.09 21.55 6.92
CA PHE A 14 55.98 22.34 7.48
C PHE A 14 56.34 22.73 8.94
N SER A 15 56.79 23.97 9.12
CA SER A 15 56.84 24.61 10.42
C SER A 15 55.41 24.86 10.92
N GLY A 16 54.99 24.12 11.93
CA GLY A 16 53.72 24.34 12.59
C GLY A 16 53.71 25.67 13.35
N ALA A 17 52.96 26.64 12.86
CA ALA A 17 52.52 27.77 13.65
C ALA A 17 51.12 27.46 14.16
N LEU A 18 50.99 27.20 15.48
CA LEU A 18 49.71 27.25 16.18
C LEU A 18 49.20 28.71 16.11
N ALA A 19 48.42 29.05 15.08
CA ALA A 19 47.64 30.26 15.10
C ALA A 19 46.35 30.01 15.88
N GLY A 20 46.20 30.74 16.98
CA GLY A 20 45.01 30.75 17.79
C GLY A 20 43.77 31.04 16.94
N VAL A 21 42.72 30.26 17.11
CA VAL A 21 41.44 30.45 16.45
C VAL A 21 40.83 31.74 17.00
N ALA A 22 41.11 32.88 16.37
CA ALA A 22 40.23 34.03 16.44
C ALA A 22 38.97 33.64 15.66
N GLY A 23 37.80 33.61 16.32
CA GLY A 23 36.52 33.33 15.71
C GLY A 23 36.18 34.39 14.66
N GLY A 24 36.75 34.25 13.46
CA GLY A 24 36.33 34.99 12.26
C GLY A 24 35.09 34.30 11.67
N ALA A 25 34.05 35.06 11.43
CA ALA A 25 32.94 34.59 10.64
C ALA A 25 33.47 33.94 9.38
N GLY A 26 33.06 32.73 9.05
CA GLY A 26 33.49 32.03 7.84
C GLY A 26 33.16 32.84 6.57
N PRO A 27 33.66 32.41 5.41
CA PRO A 27 33.42 33.11 4.17
C PRO A 27 31.90 33.21 3.92
N HIS A 28 31.39 34.41 3.77
CA HIS A 28 29.98 34.66 3.48
C HIS A 28 29.66 34.39 1.99
N PRO A 29 28.50 33.86 1.62
CA PRO A 29 27.31 33.54 2.43
C PRO A 29 27.28 32.13 3.05
N TRP A 30 28.35 31.38 3.02
CA TRP A 30 28.47 30.00 3.60
C TRP A 30 29.18 30.02 4.95
N THR A 31 28.92 28.99 5.77
CA THR A 31 29.53 28.84 7.09
C THR A 31 30.89 28.15 7.05
N HIS A 32 31.05 27.17 6.17
CA HIS A 32 32.27 26.39 5.93
C HIS A 32 32.20 25.76 4.51
N LEU A 33 33.30 25.15 4.08
CA LEU A 33 33.42 24.45 2.82
C LEU A 33 33.71 22.95 2.99
N ASP A 34 33.37 22.41 4.15
CA ASP A 34 33.53 20.98 4.43
C ASP A 34 32.33 20.22 3.83
N PHE A 35 32.47 19.78 2.59
CA PHE A 35 31.44 19.02 1.89
C PHE A 35 31.37 17.59 2.42
N GLN A 36 30.16 17.10 2.67
CA GLN A 36 29.91 15.71 3.10
C GLN A 36 29.89 14.79 1.86
N ASN A 37 31.06 14.28 1.48
CA ASN A 37 31.24 13.41 0.32
C ASN A 37 32.00 12.11 0.65
N ASP A 38 31.78 11.58 1.85
CA ASP A 38 32.39 10.32 2.27
C ASP A 38 32.00 9.18 1.32
N PRO A 39 32.94 8.46 0.69
CA PRO A 39 32.67 7.40 -0.26
C PRO A 39 31.95 6.18 0.35
N ASP A 40 32.04 6.01 1.67
CA ASP A 40 31.31 4.98 2.40
C ASP A 40 29.85 5.39 2.72
N CYS A 41 29.48 6.66 2.49
CA CYS A 41 28.10 7.09 2.60
C CYS A 41 27.30 6.70 1.36
N PHE A 42 26.07 6.26 1.58
CA PHE A 42 25.08 5.99 0.54
C PHE A 42 23.67 6.07 1.10
N GLN A 43 22.70 6.25 0.22
CA GLN A 43 21.30 6.39 0.59
C GLN A 43 20.44 5.28 -0.04
N PHE A 44 19.50 4.79 0.74
CA PHE A 44 18.45 3.91 0.24
C PHE A 44 17.10 4.26 0.87
N ALA A 45 16.03 3.91 0.18
CA ALA A 45 14.68 4.08 0.70
C ALA A 45 14.14 2.74 1.20
N ILE A 46 13.28 2.78 2.21
CA ILE A 46 12.46 1.63 2.59
C ILE A 46 11.00 2.04 2.38
N VAL A 47 10.28 1.27 1.57
CA VAL A 47 8.84 1.43 1.37
C VAL A 47 8.15 0.37 2.21
N PRO A 48 7.43 0.76 3.27
CA PRO A 48 6.80 -0.19 4.18
C PRO A 48 5.52 -0.79 3.60
N ASP A 49 4.75 -1.46 4.47
CA ASP A 49 3.59 -2.27 4.14
C ASP A 49 2.60 -1.54 3.22
N ARG A 50 2.31 -2.17 2.08
CA ARG A 50 1.29 -1.68 1.16
C ARG A 50 -0.10 -2.15 1.56
N THR A 51 -0.22 -3.34 2.12
CA THR A 51 -1.49 -4.07 2.25
C THR A 51 -2.02 -4.15 3.67
N GLY A 52 -3.07 -4.91 3.87
CA GLY A 52 -3.86 -4.88 5.09
C GLY A 52 -4.96 -3.80 5.00
N GLY A 53 -5.60 -3.67 3.83
CA GLY A 53 -6.59 -2.65 3.51
C GLY A 53 -5.96 -1.46 2.79
N ASP A 54 -5.39 -1.69 1.60
CA ASP A 54 -4.58 -0.70 0.91
C ASP A 54 -5.40 0.51 0.42
N TYR A 55 -4.74 1.65 0.48
CA TYR A 55 -5.25 2.90 -0.10
C TYR A 55 -4.84 2.99 -1.56
N ARG A 56 -5.83 3.12 -2.42
CA ARG A 56 -5.57 3.31 -3.83
C ARG A 56 -4.68 4.53 -4.09
N GLY A 57 -3.53 4.27 -4.73
CA GLY A 57 -2.58 5.31 -5.11
C GLY A 57 -1.53 5.66 -4.05
N ALA A 58 -1.69 5.29 -2.78
CA ALA A 58 -0.71 5.62 -1.74
C ALA A 58 0.65 4.95 -2.00
N PHE A 59 0.66 3.66 -2.29
CA PHE A 59 1.89 2.94 -2.63
C PHE A 59 2.56 3.49 -3.89
N THR A 60 1.79 3.79 -4.94
CA THR A 60 2.32 4.41 -6.15
C THR A 60 2.94 5.77 -5.86
N ASN A 61 2.28 6.59 -5.02
CA ASN A 61 2.81 7.86 -4.55
C ASN A 61 4.14 7.69 -3.77
N ALA A 62 4.22 6.66 -2.92
CA ALA A 62 5.46 6.33 -2.20
C ALA A 62 6.61 6.00 -3.17
N LEU A 63 6.35 5.16 -4.18
CA LEU A 63 7.34 4.81 -5.20
C LEU A 63 7.77 6.03 -6.04
N GLU A 64 6.84 6.91 -6.41
CA GLU A 64 7.17 8.14 -7.14
C GLU A 64 8.03 9.08 -6.30
N LYS A 65 7.74 9.24 -5.02
CA LYS A 65 8.54 10.05 -4.10
C LYS A 65 9.93 9.45 -3.88
N ALA A 66 10.02 8.13 -3.70
CA ALA A 66 11.30 7.44 -3.64
C ALA A 66 12.12 7.69 -4.93
N ASN A 67 11.50 7.58 -6.11
CA ASN A 67 12.17 7.87 -7.39
C ASN A 67 12.72 9.29 -7.49
N ARG A 68 11.98 10.29 -6.98
CA ARG A 68 12.41 11.71 -6.99
C ARG A 68 13.60 11.97 -6.09
N MET A 69 13.81 11.14 -5.09
CA MET A 69 14.94 11.25 -4.17
C MET A 69 16.19 10.51 -4.66
N HIS A 70 16.09 9.74 -5.75
CA HIS A 70 17.21 9.01 -6.35
C HIS A 70 17.99 8.12 -5.37
N PRO A 71 17.34 7.19 -4.66
CA PRO A 71 18.04 6.25 -3.80
C PRO A 71 18.93 5.31 -4.63
N GLU A 72 19.99 4.79 -4.04
CA GLU A 72 20.81 3.79 -4.71
C GLU A 72 20.06 2.47 -4.91
N PHE A 73 19.15 2.15 -4.00
CA PHE A 73 18.17 1.05 -4.10
C PHE A 73 16.99 1.28 -3.17
N VAL A 74 15.96 0.48 -3.34
CA VAL A 74 14.75 0.51 -2.52
C VAL A 74 14.58 -0.85 -1.85
N MET A 75 14.34 -0.86 -0.54
CA MET A 75 13.99 -2.03 0.26
C MET A 75 12.50 -2.02 0.60
N THR A 76 11.97 -3.16 1.04
CA THR A 76 10.66 -3.26 1.67
C THR A 76 10.74 -4.02 2.98
N VAL A 77 9.65 -4.05 3.73
CA VAL A 77 9.53 -4.87 4.96
C VAL A 77 8.39 -5.90 4.87
N GLY A 78 7.92 -6.19 3.65
CA GLY A 78 6.88 -7.19 3.40
C GLY A 78 5.50 -6.61 3.11
N ASP A 79 4.52 -7.50 2.95
CA ASP A 79 3.11 -7.20 2.72
C ASP A 79 2.85 -6.29 1.50
N LEU A 80 3.37 -6.71 0.35
CA LEU A 80 3.25 -5.98 -0.91
C LEU A 80 2.00 -6.35 -1.72
N VAL A 81 1.41 -7.51 -1.46
CA VAL A 81 0.14 -7.94 -2.04
C VAL A 81 -0.87 -8.18 -0.92
N GLU A 82 -2.15 -7.98 -1.17
CA GLU A 82 -3.20 -8.14 -0.15
C GLU A 82 -3.29 -9.60 0.33
N GLY A 83 -2.74 -10.50 -0.44
CA GLY A 83 -2.82 -11.92 -0.17
C GLY A 83 -4.23 -12.41 -0.40
N MET A 84 -4.65 -13.37 0.41
CA MET A 84 -5.94 -13.98 0.22
C MET A 84 -6.89 -13.77 1.37
N ASP A 85 -8.10 -13.40 1.01
CA ASP A 85 -9.25 -13.81 1.76
C ASP A 85 -9.69 -15.21 1.29
N MET A 86 -9.25 -16.23 2.02
CA MET A 86 -9.53 -17.65 1.71
C MET A 86 -11.02 -17.98 1.71
N GLN A 87 -11.84 -17.18 2.36
CA GLN A 87 -13.28 -17.43 2.41
C GLN A 87 -13.95 -17.27 1.03
N LYS A 88 -13.22 -16.70 0.05
CA LYS A 88 -13.78 -16.35 -1.26
C LYS A 88 -13.24 -17.15 -2.42
N VAL A 89 -12.28 -18.06 -2.17
CA VAL A 89 -11.80 -18.98 -3.19
C VAL A 89 -12.61 -20.26 -3.14
N ASN A 90 -13.81 -20.20 -3.61
CA ASN A 90 -14.63 -21.39 -3.79
C ASN A 90 -14.50 -21.94 -5.21
N GLY A 91 -13.95 -23.11 -5.27
CA GLY A 91 -14.21 -24.11 -6.30
C GLY A 91 -13.48 -23.96 -7.63
N ARG A 92 -13.00 -22.78 -8.06
CA ARG A 92 -12.36 -22.62 -9.37
C ARG A 92 -11.17 -21.66 -9.43
N ARG A 93 -11.04 -20.68 -8.54
CA ARG A 93 -9.82 -19.87 -8.41
C ARG A 93 -9.00 -20.37 -7.25
N THR A 94 -7.75 -20.68 -7.49
CA THR A 94 -6.82 -21.07 -6.44
C THR A 94 -6.21 -19.83 -5.79
N ILE A 95 -5.65 -20.01 -4.60
CA ILE A 95 -4.83 -18.99 -3.93
C ILE A 95 -3.76 -18.44 -4.86
N THR A 96 -3.12 -19.35 -5.59
CA THR A 96 -2.03 -19.03 -6.50
C THR A 96 -2.46 -18.15 -7.65
N ASP A 97 -3.69 -18.31 -8.15
CA ASP A 97 -4.20 -17.47 -9.24
C ASP A 97 -4.40 -16.03 -8.78
N VAL A 98 -5.02 -15.83 -7.60
CA VAL A 98 -5.23 -14.48 -7.03
C VAL A 98 -3.89 -13.82 -6.72
N GLN A 99 -2.95 -14.55 -6.14
CA GLN A 99 -1.63 -14.00 -5.86
C GLN A 99 -0.84 -13.66 -7.12
N ARG A 100 -0.95 -14.48 -8.18
CA ARG A 100 -0.32 -14.15 -9.46
C ARG A 100 -0.88 -12.85 -10.04
N GLU A 101 -2.19 -12.68 -10.05
CA GLU A 101 -2.83 -11.44 -10.53
C GLU A 101 -2.34 -10.22 -9.76
N GLN A 102 -2.35 -10.29 -8.43
CA GLN A 102 -1.89 -9.20 -7.57
C GLN A 102 -0.40 -8.90 -7.76
N ARG A 103 0.43 -9.93 -8.00
CA ARG A 103 1.86 -9.74 -8.28
C ARG A 103 2.12 -9.17 -9.67
N VAL A 104 1.31 -9.54 -10.66
CA VAL A 104 1.36 -8.88 -11.98
C VAL A 104 1.07 -7.39 -11.85
N GLU A 105 0.08 -7.03 -11.03
CA GLU A 105 -0.22 -5.62 -10.76
C GLU A 105 0.90 -4.93 -9.99
N LEU A 106 1.41 -5.55 -8.93
CA LEU A 106 2.59 -5.07 -8.19
C LEU A 106 3.79 -4.86 -9.12
N ALA A 107 4.05 -5.81 -10.02
CA ALA A 107 5.14 -5.72 -10.99
C ALA A 107 5.00 -4.49 -11.92
N LYS A 108 3.76 -4.15 -12.33
CA LYS A 108 3.50 -2.93 -13.11
C LYS A 108 3.79 -1.65 -12.32
N MET A 109 3.54 -1.64 -11.02
CA MET A 109 3.85 -0.50 -10.16
C MET A 109 5.36 -0.41 -9.92
N THR A 110 6.00 -1.50 -9.54
CA THR A 110 7.43 -1.53 -9.23
C THR A 110 8.33 -1.39 -10.46
N ALA A 111 7.85 -1.73 -11.66
CA ALA A 111 8.56 -1.47 -12.91
C ALA A 111 8.83 0.02 -13.16
N LYS A 112 8.11 0.92 -12.49
CA LYS A 112 8.34 2.37 -12.53
C LYS A 112 9.47 2.83 -11.60
N VAL A 113 9.94 1.97 -10.72
CA VAL A 113 11.06 2.27 -9.82
C VAL A 113 12.35 2.22 -10.62
N LYS A 114 13.13 3.30 -10.54
CA LYS A 114 14.37 3.45 -11.33
C LYS A 114 15.56 2.74 -10.69
N ALA A 115 15.56 2.63 -9.37
CA ALA A 115 16.59 1.97 -8.59
C ALA A 115 16.29 0.46 -8.44
N PRO A 116 17.27 -0.40 -8.15
CA PRO A 116 17.02 -1.78 -7.75
C PRO A 116 16.02 -1.87 -6.61
N PHE A 117 15.08 -2.81 -6.69
CA PHE A 117 13.99 -2.97 -5.74
C PHE A 117 14.04 -4.36 -5.09
N PHE A 118 14.27 -4.38 -3.78
CA PHE A 118 14.43 -5.61 -2.98
C PHE A 118 13.21 -5.83 -2.08
N THR A 119 12.66 -7.03 -2.12
CA THR A 119 11.44 -7.37 -1.40
C THR A 119 11.69 -8.30 -0.22
N VAL A 120 11.01 -8.05 0.88
CA VAL A 120 10.93 -8.95 2.03
C VAL A 120 9.56 -9.64 2.02
N VAL A 121 9.49 -10.86 2.50
CA VAL A 121 8.25 -11.63 2.56
C VAL A 121 7.46 -11.25 3.80
N GLY A 122 6.17 -10.90 3.62
CA GLY A 122 5.20 -10.69 4.67
C GLY A 122 4.13 -11.78 4.75
N ASN A 123 3.23 -11.68 5.72
CA ASN A 123 2.18 -12.68 5.91
C ASN A 123 1.07 -12.60 4.85
N HIS A 124 0.83 -11.44 4.27
CA HIS A 124 -0.05 -11.30 3.12
C HIS A 124 0.59 -11.82 1.84
N ASP A 125 1.91 -11.82 1.74
CA ASP A 125 2.63 -12.27 0.56
C ASP A 125 2.60 -13.79 0.37
N ILE A 126 2.69 -14.59 1.45
CA ILE A 126 2.80 -16.06 1.38
C ILE A 126 1.87 -16.80 2.32
N GLY A 127 0.92 -16.14 2.94
CA GLY A 127 -0.11 -16.76 3.78
C GLY A 127 -0.28 -16.06 5.13
N ARG A 128 -1.41 -16.25 5.77
CA ARG A 128 -1.78 -15.56 7.01
C ARG A 128 -1.22 -16.25 8.27
N SER A 129 -0.95 -15.43 9.29
CA SER A 129 -0.38 -15.84 10.58
C SER A 129 -1.39 -16.35 11.62
N ARG A 130 -2.69 -16.38 11.32
CA ARG A 130 -3.72 -16.79 12.29
C ARG A 130 -4.10 -18.25 12.15
N PRO A 131 -4.57 -18.91 13.23
CA PRO A 131 -4.95 -20.32 13.21
C PRO A 131 -6.21 -20.50 12.38
N TYR A 132 -6.01 -20.85 11.13
CA TYR A 132 -7.06 -21.24 10.19
C TYR A 132 -7.00 -22.76 9.93
N PRO A 133 -8.03 -23.37 9.32
CA PRO A 133 -8.08 -24.81 9.10
C PRO A 133 -6.87 -25.40 8.34
N PRO A 134 -6.65 -26.72 8.38
CA PRO A 134 -5.45 -27.39 7.82
C PRO A 134 -5.12 -27.11 6.35
N CYS A 135 -6.08 -26.62 5.57
CA CYS A 135 -5.86 -26.23 4.17
C CYS A 135 -4.87 -25.06 3.99
N PHE A 136 -4.53 -24.34 5.05
CA PHE A 136 -3.62 -23.17 5.01
C PHE A 136 -2.12 -23.52 5.06
N ALA A 137 -1.74 -24.69 5.57
CA ALA A 137 -0.36 -25.14 5.45
C ALA A 137 0.03 -25.32 3.98
N ARG A 138 -0.89 -25.85 3.16
CA ARG A 138 -0.73 -25.92 1.70
C ARG A 138 -0.66 -24.56 1.04
N ALA A 139 -1.47 -23.62 1.49
CA ALA A 139 -1.49 -22.27 0.98
C ALA A 139 -0.11 -21.60 1.11
N ASN A 140 0.59 -21.81 2.24
CA ASN A 140 1.92 -21.27 2.46
C ASN A 140 2.96 -21.79 1.46
N GLU A 141 2.95 -23.08 1.14
CA GLU A 141 3.88 -23.66 0.17
C GLU A 141 3.60 -23.17 -1.25
N GLU A 142 2.33 -23.21 -1.67
CA GLU A 142 1.89 -22.73 -2.97
C GLU A 142 2.15 -21.22 -3.15
N SER A 143 1.84 -20.42 -2.14
CA SER A 143 2.08 -18.99 -2.15
C SER A 143 3.57 -18.64 -2.17
N SER A 144 4.38 -19.41 -1.45
CA SER A 144 5.84 -19.27 -1.49
C SER A 144 6.41 -19.62 -2.87
N ALA A 145 5.84 -20.61 -3.54
CA ALA A 145 6.22 -20.95 -4.91
C ALA A 145 5.89 -19.81 -5.89
N VAL A 146 4.70 -19.21 -5.76
CA VAL A 146 4.34 -18.03 -6.56
C VAL A 146 5.25 -16.84 -6.24
N TRP A 147 5.58 -16.63 -4.98
CA TRP A 147 6.51 -15.57 -4.60
C TRP A 147 7.87 -15.75 -5.29
N LYS A 148 8.43 -16.96 -5.26
CA LYS A 148 9.70 -17.31 -5.91
C LYS A 148 9.64 -17.17 -7.44
N GLU A 149 8.51 -17.50 -8.06
CA GLU A 149 8.27 -17.31 -9.49
C GLU A 149 8.43 -15.84 -9.91
N PHE A 150 7.90 -14.89 -9.11
CA PHE A 150 7.93 -13.47 -9.45
C PHE A 150 9.21 -12.75 -9.00
N HIS A 151 9.83 -13.17 -7.92
CA HIS A 151 11.00 -12.51 -7.35
C HIS A 151 12.32 -13.21 -7.66
N GLY A 152 12.27 -14.39 -8.28
CA GLY A 152 13.44 -15.06 -8.87
C GLY A 152 14.43 -15.64 -7.86
N GLY A 153 14.02 -15.90 -6.61
CA GLY A 153 14.94 -16.38 -5.57
C GLY A 153 14.25 -17.02 -4.38
N GLU A 154 15.03 -17.31 -3.36
CA GLU A 154 14.52 -17.85 -2.10
C GLU A 154 13.75 -16.77 -1.31
N THR A 155 12.89 -17.20 -0.39
CA THR A 155 12.08 -16.31 0.44
C THR A 155 12.89 -15.58 1.53
N TYR A 156 14.15 -15.95 1.71
CA TYR A 156 15.13 -15.24 2.52
C TYR A 156 16.46 -15.22 1.79
N TYR A 157 17.18 -14.13 1.86
CA TYR A 157 18.41 -13.91 1.11
C TYR A 157 19.26 -12.79 1.74
N SER A 158 20.46 -12.62 1.21
CA SER A 158 21.35 -11.54 1.63
C SER A 158 22.14 -10.99 0.45
N PHE A 159 22.62 -9.77 0.60
CA PHE A 159 23.59 -9.15 -0.31
C PHE A 159 24.47 -8.16 0.47
N VAL A 160 25.60 -7.81 -0.12
CA VAL A 160 26.51 -6.82 0.42
C VAL A 160 26.59 -5.62 -0.52
N TYR A 161 26.47 -4.42 0.05
CA TYR A 161 26.68 -3.18 -0.68
C TYR A 161 27.54 -2.21 0.13
N LYS A 162 28.61 -1.68 -0.45
CA LYS A 162 29.57 -0.78 0.20
C LYS A 162 29.95 -1.23 1.63
N ARG A 163 30.31 -2.50 1.77
CA ARG A 163 30.69 -3.15 3.03
C ARG A 163 29.58 -3.14 4.12
N VAL A 164 28.35 -3.05 3.71
CA VAL A 164 27.17 -3.26 4.57
C VAL A 164 26.46 -4.53 4.11
N LEU A 165 26.24 -5.45 5.04
CA LEU A 165 25.47 -6.67 4.80
C LEU A 165 23.98 -6.38 5.00
N PHE A 166 23.17 -6.72 4.02
CA PHE A 166 21.73 -6.70 4.07
C PHE A 166 21.22 -8.15 4.16
N VAL A 167 20.45 -8.44 5.19
CA VAL A 167 19.88 -9.78 5.42
C VAL A 167 18.36 -9.65 5.43
N CYS A 168 17.69 -10.31 4.50
CA CYS A 168 16.24 -10.37 4.39
C CYS A 168 15.75 -11.72 4.92
N LEU A 169 14.96 -11.72 5.99
CA LEU A 169 14.47 -12.91 6.67
C LEU A 169 12.99 -13.17 6.38
N ASN A 170 12.63 -14.43 6.29
CA ASN A 170 11.25 -14.88 6.17
C ASN A 170 10.72 -15.32 7.54
N THR A 171 9.94 -14.48 8.19
CA THR A 171 9.31 -14.77 9.49
C THR A 171 8.05 -15.64 9.36
N MET A 172 7.69 -16.06 8.16
CA MET A 172 6.55 -16.94 7.91
C MET A 172 6.93 -18.41 7.68
N GLU A 173 8.24 -18.72 7.52
CA GLU A 173 8.69 -20.06 7.13
C GLU A 173 8.27 -21.15 8.12
N GLY A 174 8.38 -20.90 9.42
CA GLY A 174 8.06 -21.86 10.48
C GLY A 174 6.61 -21.82 10.97
N ARG A 175 5.78 -20.92 10.44
CA ARG A 175 4.38 -20.76 10.88
C ARG A 175 3.45 -21.74 10.20
N GLY A 176 3.42 -22.97 10.70
CA GLY A 176 2.50 -24.01 10.25
C GLY A 176 1.09 -23.89 10.84
N ALA A 177 0.17 -24.73 10.34
CA ALA A 177 -1.24 -24.79 10.67
C ALA A 177 -1.61 -25.06 12.14
N GLY A 178 -0.63 -25.22 13.02
CA GLY A 178 -0.83 -25.58 14.43
C GLY A 178 -0.67 -24.46 15.44
N GLY A 179 -0.41 -23.23 15.02
CA GLY A 179 -0.38 -22.06 15.93
C GLY A 179 0.77 -22.02 16.94
N LYS A 180 1.73 -22.95 16.91
CA LYS A 180 2.98 -22.83 17.66
C LYS A 180 3.98 -22.09 16.80
N GLN A 181 4.35 -20.94 17.28
CA GLN A 181 5.03 -19.89 16.57
C GLN A 181 6.54 -20.06 16.61
N GLU A 182 7.07 -20.72 15.62
CA GLU A 182 8.45 -20.44 15.24
C GLU A 182 8.39 -19.76 13.86
N GLY A 183 8.58 -18.44 13.81
CA GLY A 183 8.55 -17.68 12.58
C GLY A 183 9.74 -18.03 11.69
N ILE A 184 10.95 -17.94 12.25
CA ILE A 184 12.22 -18.30 11.62
C ILE A 184 12.57 -19.72 12.01
N THR A 185 12.77 -20.59 11.02
CA THR A 185 13.11 -22.00 11.27
C THR A 185 14.57 -22.17 11.70
N ALA A 186 14.89 -23.32 12.35
CA ALA A 186 16.26 -23.66 12.69
C ALA A 186 17.20 -23.68 11.47
N ARG A 187 16.66 -24.10 10.30
CA ARG A 187 17.39 -24.07 9.02
C ARG A 187 17.75 -22.64 8.62
N GLN A 188 16.82 -21.74 8.73
CA GLN A 188 17.05 -20.33 8.38
C GLN A 188 18.00 -19.66 9.38
N TYR A 189 17.91 -19.97 10.68
CA TYR A 189 18.89 -19.50 11.67
C TYR A 189 20.30 -20.02 11.38
N ALA A 190 20.45 -21.28 10.99
CA ALA A 190 21.75 -21.83 10.60
C ALA A 190 22.31 -21.14 9.34
N TRP A 191 21.46 -20.87 8.36
CA TRP A 191 21.82 -20.07 7.17
C TRP A 191 22.19 -18.63 7.57
N PHE A 192 21.42 -18.01 8.44
CA PHE A 192 21.69 -16.65 8.90
C PHE A 192 23.03 -16.57 9.62
N LYS A 193 23.31 -17.52 10.55
CA LYS A 193 24.62 -17.62 11.18
C LYS A 193 25.74 -17.73 10.16
N LYS A 194 25.61 -18.67 9.23
CA LYS A 194 26.61 -18.84 8.18
C LYS A 194 26.80 -17.56 7.36
N THR A 195 25.73 -16.88 7.01
CA THR A 195 25.77 -15.57 6.30
C THR A 195 26.55 -14.54 7.09
N LEU A 196 26.37 -14.49 8.41
CA LEU A 196 27.12 -13.60 9.29
C LEU A 196 28.60 -13.95 9.33
N ASP A 197 28.93 -15.25 9.43
CA ASP A 197 30.30 -15.75 9.47
C ASP A 197 31.05 -15.48 8.15
N ASP A 198 30.38 -15.72 7.01
CA ASP A 198 30.91 -15.47 5.66
C ASP A 198 31.15 -13.96 5.37
N ASN A 199 30.53 -13.09 6.16
CA ASN A 199 30.61 -11.63 6.04
C ASN A 199 31.06 -10.98 7.36
N ALA A 200 32.12 -11.53 7.96
CA ALA A 200 32.61 -11.04 9.25
C ALA A 200 33.26 -9.65 9.17
N ASP A 201 33.73 -9.26 8.01
CA ASP A 201 34.51 -8.04 7.73
C ASP A 201 33.64 -6.82 7.36
N VAL A 202 32.32 -6.99 7.23
CA VAL A 202 31.44 -5.87 6.92
C VAL A 202 31.38 -4.85 8.08
N ARG A 203 31.26 -3.58 7.73
CA ARG A 203 31.20 -2.50 8.70
C ARG A 203 29.89 -2.39 9.45
N TRP A 204 28.80 -2.91 8.87
CA TRP A 204 27.44 -2.91 9.43
C TRP A 204 26.61 -4.05 8.88
N THR A 205 25.58 -4.48 9.64
CA THR A 205 24.58 -5.43 9.19
C THR A 205 23.18 -4.82 9.35
N CYS A 206 22.43 -4.71 8.26
CA CYS A 206 21.01 -4.34 8.28
C CYS A 206 20.16 -5.60 8.12
N VAL A 207 19.32 -5.89 9.09
CA VAL A 207 18.42 -7.05 9.09
C VAL A 207 17.02 -6.58 8.77
N PHE A 208 16.41 -7.17 7.79
CA PHE A 208 15.04 -6.91 7.36
C PHE A 208 14.17 -8.13 7.61
N MET A 209 13.02 -7.93 8.18
CA MET A 209 12.00 -8.94 8.38
C MET A 209 10.63 -8.30 8.37
N HIS A 210 9.58 -9.11 8.28
CA HIS A 210 8.25 -8.53 8.32
C HIS A 210 7.72 -8.41 9.74
N GLN A 211 7.70 -9.50 10.50
CA GLN A 211 7.00 -9.56 11.78
C GLN A 211 7.91 -9.27 12.97
N PRO A 212 7.70 -8.13 13.68
CA PRO A 212 8.50 -7.78 14.84
C PRO A 212 8.24 -8.69 16.06
N GLY A 213 7.13 -9.44 16.06
CA GLY A 213 6.87 -10.44 17.08
C GLY A 213 7.97 -11.52 17.21
N GLU A 214 8.74 -11.73 16.12
CA GLU A 214 9.91 -12.61 16.14
C GLU A 214 10.94 -12.20 17.17
N TRP A 215 11.12 -10.90 17.44
CA TRP A 215 12.08 -10.38 18.42
C TRP A 215 11.82 -10.86 19.85
N LEU A 216 10.63 -11.38 20.11
CA LEU A 216 10.21 -11.85 21.44
C LEU A 216 10.30 -13.38 21.58
N THR A 217 10.69 -14.08 20.52
CA THR A 217 10.85 -15.55 20.57
C THR A 217 12.15 -15.93 21.28
N ASP A 218 12.13 -17.04 21.99
CA ASP A 218 13.34 -17.56 22.65
C ASP A 218 14.46 -17.84 21.64
N ALA A 219 14.10 -18.25 20.43
CA ALA A 219 15.04 -18.51 19.36
C ALA A 219 15.76 -17.23 18.92
N TRP A 220 15.02 -16.13 18.70
CA TRP A 220 15.62 -14.84 18.37
C TRP A 220 16.49 -14.30 19.50
N LEU A 221 15.97 -14.32 20.74
CA LEU A 221 16.68 -13.81 21.92
C LEU A 221 18.04 -14.50 22.10
N ARG A 222 18.07 -15.82 21.88
CA ARG A 222 19.30 -16.62 21.92
C ARG A 222 20.23 -16.22 20.77
N PHE A 223 19.74 -16.24 19.54
CA PHE A 223 20.52 -15.90 18.35
C PHE A 223 21.09 -14.46 18.43
N GLU A 224 20.28 -13.51 18.87
CA GLU A 224 20.70 -12.12 19.08
C GLU A 224 21.88 -12.06 20.05
N LYS A 225 21.76 -12.71 21.21
CA LYS A 225 22.80 -12.74 22.23
C LYS A 225 24.07 -13.46 21.79
N GLU A 226 23.92 -14.55 21.06
CA GLU A 226 25.04 -15.40 20.66
C GLU A 226 25.76 -14.90 19.41
N GLU A 227 25.04 -14.29 18.45
CA GLU A 227 25.59 -13.95 17.15
C GLU A 227 25.51 -12.46 16.80
N LEU A 228 24.35 -11.80 16.95
CA LEU A 228 24.18 -10.43 16.48
C LEU A 228 24.91 -9.39 17.33
N VAL A 229 24.95 -9.55 18.65
CA VAL A 229 25.62 -8.58 19.55
C VAL A 229 27.12 -8.46 19.29
N LYS A 230 27.74 -9.45 18.63
CA LYS A 230 29.15 -9.45 18.25
C LYS A 230 29.51 -8.42 17.18
N ARG A 231 28.49 -7.80 16.53
CA ARG A 231 28.67 -6.87 15.42
C ARG A 231 27.80 -5.63 15.53
N LYS A 232 28.06 -4.67 14.68
CA LYS A 232 27.18 -3.50 14.51
C LYS A 232 26.01 -3.88 13.64
N TYR A 233 24.77 -3.68 14.10
CA TYR A 233 23.58 -4.03 13.34
C TYR A 233 22.39 -3.10 13.63
N THR A 234 21.43 -3.12 12.74
CA THR A 234 20.12 -2.46 12.87
C THR A 234 19.05 -3.39 12.29
N VAL A 235 17.87 -3.40 12.90
CA VAL A 235 16.75 -4.26 12.46
C VAL A 235 15.58 -3.40 12.01
N PHE A 236 15.00 -3.74 10.86
CA PHE A 236 13.81 -3.13 10.29
C PHE A 236 12.71 -4.18 10.13
N ALA A 237 11.49 -3.83 10.55
CA ALA A 237 10.31 -4.70 10.44
C ALA A 237 9.06 -3.90 10.04
N GLY A 238 7.98 -4.61 9.68
CA GLY A 238 6.66 -4.07 9.31
C GLY A 238 5.54 -4.66 10.17
N ASP A 239 4.47 -5.20 9.55
CA ASP A 239 3.35 -5.97 10.13
C ASP A 239 2.43 -5.19 11.09
N TRP A 240 2.96 -4.35 11.95
CA TRP A 240 2.16 -3.66 12.97
C TRP A 240 1.45 -2.41 12.45
N HIS A 241 1.79 -1.95 11.27
CA HIS A 241 1.25 -0.73 10.68
C HIS A 241 1.38 0.51 11.58
N THR A 242 2.30 0.46 12.49
CA THR A 242 2.57 1.53 13.48
C THR A 242 4.06 1.68 13.62
N TYR A 243 4.58 2.88 13.49
CA TYR A 243 6.00 3.15 13.66
C TYR A 243 6.42 3.00 15.11
N VAL A 244 7.43 2.19 15.33
CA VAL A 244 8.08 2.01 16.64
C VAL A 244 9.58 2.07 16.46
N HIS A 245 10.25 2.84 17.31
CA HIS A 245 11.70 2.81 17.45
C HIS A 245 12.03 2.31 18.85
N ALA A 246 12.82 1.26 18.91
CA ALA A 246 13.28 0.64 20.16
C ALA A 246 14.79 0.42 20.13
N LYS A 247 15.40 0.30 21.30
CA LYS A 247 16.81 -0.05 21.45
C LYS A 247 16.97 -1.33 22.26
N ARG A 248 17.85 -2.21 21.76
CA ARG A 248 18.27 -3.43 22.47
C ARG A 248 19.77 -3.63 22.28
N HIS A 249 20.46 -3.95 23.35
CA HIS A 249 21.93 -4.09 23.34
C HIS A 249 22.66 -2.89 22.70
N GLY A 250 22.10 -1.69 22.85
CA GLY A 250 22.64 -0.47 22.22
C GLY A 250 22.44 -0.40 20.70
N ARG A 251 21.59 -1.27 20.10
CA ARG A 251 21.26 -1.31 18.69
C ARG A 251 19.83 -0.87 18.44
N ASP A 252 19.59 -0.30 17.29
CA ASP A 252 18.29 0.25 16.89
C ASP A 252 17.44 -0.79 16.19
N TYR A 253 16.18 -0.86 16.60
CA TYR A 253 15.11 -1.69 16.07
C TYR A 253 13.95 -0.79 15.64
N TYR A 254 13.57 -0.89 14.40
CA TYR A 254 12.48 -0.11 13.81
C TYR A 254 11.35 -1.03 13.36
N VAL A 255 10.12 -0.72 13.79
CA VAL A 255 8.91 -1.16 13.11
C VAL A 255 8.44 0.00 12.25
N LEU A 256 8.30 -0.22 10.97
CA LEU A 256 7.82 0.81 10.05
C LEU A 256 6.30 0.78 10.00
N SER A 257 5.69 1.95 9.74
CA SER A 257 4.25 2.02 9.58
C SER A 257 3.84 1.51 8.18
N VAL A 258 3.23 2.31 7.35
CA VAL A 258 2.68 1.85 6.07
C VAL A 258 3.00 2.81 4.92
N ALA A 259 2.91 2.29 3.69
CA ALA A 259 2.85 3.07 2.46
C ALA A 259 1.55 2.72 1.70
N GLY A 260 0.43 2.86 2.39
CA GLY A 260 -0.90 2.54 1.86
C GLY A 260 -1.66 1.49 2.65
N GLY A 261 -0.99 0.66 3.43
CA GLY A 261 -1.66 -0.32 4.29
C GLY A 261 -2.55 0.34 5.34
N GLY A 262 -3.59 -0.31 5.75
CA GLY A 262 -4.45 0.20 6.80
C GLY A 262 -3.85 0.02 8.19
N SER A 263 -4.13 0.92 9.14
CA SER A 263 -3.75 0.74 10.53
C SER A 263 -4.60 -0.35 11.19
N CYS A 264 -3.96 -1.33 11.83
CA CYS A 264 -4.66 -2.40 12.56
C CYS A 264 -5.47 -1.87 13.75
N MET A 265 -5.10 -0.72 14.28
CA MET A 265 -5.75 -0.13 15.45
C MET A 265 -7.07 0.58 15.12
N ASN A 266 -7.32 0.88 13.85
CA ASN A 266 -8.49 1.65 13.38
C ASN A 266 -9.36 0.88 12.38
N ALA A 267 -9.32 -0.44 12.40
CA ALA A 267 -10.30 -1.25 11.68
C ALA A 267 -11.67 -1.04 12.33
N THR A 268 -12.35 0.04 11.96
CA THR A 268 -13.78 0.13 12.19
C THR A 268 -14.44 -0.92 11.30
N ALA A 269 -15.18 -1.82 11.91
CA ALA A 269 -16.11 -2.68 11.18
C ALA A 269 -16.97 -1.76 10.31
N GLY A 270 -16.83 -1.84 8.98
CA GLY A 270 -17.65 -1.01 8.09
C GLY A 270 -16.93 -0.37 6.92
N GLY A 271 -15.66 -0.66 6.68
CA GLY A 271 -14.97 -0.22 5.45
C GLY A 271 -14.85 1.30 5.29
N GLU A 272 -15.07 2.06 6.34
CA GLU A 272 -14.72 3.46 6.35
C GLU A 272 -13.22 3.57 6.08
N MET A 273 -12.87 4.40 5.13
CA MET A 273 -11.50 4.84 4.93
C MET A 273 -10.98 5.24 6.30
N ARG A 274 -10.05 4.48 6.83
CA ARG A 274 -9.60 4.58 8.21
C ARG A 274 -9.13 5.99 8.44
N THR A 275 -9.98 6.78 9.08
CA THR A 275 -9.54 8.06 9.59
C THR A 275 -8.42 7.73 10.56
N ARG A 276 -7.21 8.10 10.20
CA ARG A 276 -6.06 8.04 11.10
C ARG A 276 -6.29 9.03 12.20
N LEU A 277 -7.12 8.65 13.16
CA LEU A 277 -7.55 9.51 14.27
C LEU A 277 -6.37 9.95 15.12
N LYS A 278 -5.22 9.29 14.97
CA LYS A 278 -4.08 9.50 15.84
C LYS A 278 -2.85 10.04 15.11
N GLY A 279 -2.73 9.75 13.81
CA GLY A 279 -1.67 10.28 12.98
C GLY A 279 -0.25 10.00 13.47
N PRO A 280 0.74 10.78 13.02
CA PRO A 280 2.15 10.56 13.35
C PRO A 280 2.47 10.56 14.85
N ALA A 281 1.69 11.27 15.68
CA ALA A 281 1.89 11.30 17.13
C ALA A 281 1.74 9.92 17.78
N TYR A 282 1.05 8.99 17.13
CA TYR A 282 0.85 7.61 17.59
C TYR A 282 1.57 6.58 16.72
N GLY A 283 2.43 7.03 15.81
CA GLY A 283 3.17 6.17 14.89
C GLY A 283 2.37 5.71 13.68
N GLU A 284 1.13 6.16 13.50
CA GLU A 284 0.28 5.83 12.36
C GLU A 284 0.46 6.85 11.24
N MET A 285 1.21 6.49 10.20
CA MET A 285 1.55 7.41 9.12
C MET A 285 1.82 6.65 7.82
N ASP A 286 1.42 7.24 6.67
CA ASP A 286 1.95 6.87 5.37
C ASP A 286 3.29 7.54 5.17
N HIS A 287 4.31 6.73 4.94
CA HIS A 287 5.66 7.25 4.82
C HIS A 287 6.54 6.38 3.93
N ILE A 288 7.66 6.92 3.53
CA ILE A 288 8.85 6.17 3.17
C ILE A 288 9.92 6.43 4.24
N THR A 289 10.73 5.46 4.53
CA THR A 289 11.89 5.65 5.40
C THR A 289 13.12 5.88 4.53
N TRP A 290 13.76 7.03 4.71
CA TRP A 290 15.02 7.37 4.09
C TRP A 290 16.15 7.01 5.01
N VAL A 291 17.11 6.25 4.52
CA VAL A 291 18.26 5.81 5.30
C VAL A 291 19.54 6.32 4.64
N THR A 292 20.31 7.12 5.37
CA THR A 292 21.68 7.47 5.01
C THR A 292 22.61 6.55 5.79
N MET A 293 23.25 5.62 5.07
CA MET A 293 24.33 4.81 5.66
C MET A 293 25.58 5.66 5.80
N THR A 294 25.95 5.92 7.04
CA THR A 294 27.20 6.64 7.39
C THR A 294 28.27 5.65 7.86
N PRO A 295 29.54 6.04 8.03
CA PRO A 295 30.57 5.22 8.68
C PRO A 295 30.18 4.76 10.09
N ASN A 296 29.31 5.53 10.77
CA ASN A 296 28.87 5.27 12.14
C ASN A 296 27.56 4.46 12.23
N GLY A 297 26.94 4.11 11.10
CA GLY A 297 25.70 3.38 11.01
C GLY A 297 24.62 4.13 10.25
N PRO A 298 23.39 3.59 10.22
CA PRO A 298 22.28 4.22 9.54
C PRO A 298 21.78 5.46 10.30
N ASP A 299 21.63 6.55 9.58
CA ASP A 299 20.82 7.71 9.96
C ASP A 299 19.45 7.57 9.30
N VAL A 300 18.38 7.49 10.10
CA VAL A 300 17.05 7.08 9.67
C VAL A 300 16.08 8.24 9.79
N MET A 301 15.42 8.58 8.71
CA MET A 301 14.41 9.64 8.65
C MET A 301 13.13 9.13 8.00
N ASN A 302 11.98 9.40 8.61
CA ASN A 302 10.68 9.11 8.04
C ASN A 302 10.15 10.32 7.28
N LEU A 303 9.85 10.13 6.01
CA LEU A 303 9.34 11.14 5.11
C LEU A 303 7.86 10.86 4.86
N LEU A 304 7.00 11.65 5.47
CA LEU A 304 5.54 11.49 5.36
C LEU A 304 5.09 11.70 3.93
N LEU A 305 4.22 10.84 3.42
CA LEU A 305 3.72 10.98 2.06
C LEU A 305 2.94 12.29 1.87
N GLU A 306 2.18 12.69 2.86
CA GLU A 306 1.43 13.96 2.83
C GLU A 306 2.32 15.19 3.01
N GLY A 307 3.45 15.04 3.66
CA GLY A 307 4.44 16.10 3.89
C GLY A 307 5.41 16.33 2.75
N MET A 308 5.45 15.45 1.73
CA MET A 308 6.33 15.57 0.59
C MET A 308 5.61 16.20 -0.59
N LEU A 309 5.99 17.40 -0.95
CA LEU A 309 5.44 18.10 -2.10
C LEU A 309 6.45 18.04 -3.27
N PRO A 310 6.01 17.69 -4.48
CA PRO A 310 6.88 17.74 -5.65
C PRO A 310 7.28 19.18 -5.97
N GLY A 311 8.44 19.37 -6.65
CA GLY A 311 8.91 20.71 -7.02
C GLY A 311 7.99 21.47 -7.96
N ASP A 312 7.13 20.76 -8.67
CA ASP A 312 6.08 21.28 -9.53
C ASP A 312 4.75 21.54 -8.78
N TYR A 313 4.77 21.46 -7.43
CA TYR A 313 3.59 21.76 -6.62
C TYR A 313 3.23 23.24 -6.72
N LEU A 314 2.02 23.50 -7.17
CA LEU A 314 1.42 24.85 -7.20
C LEU A 314 0.45 25.01 -6.04
N ASN A 315 0.78 25.91 -5.12
CA ASN A 315 -0.12 26.19 -4.00
C ASN A 315 -1.37 26.97 -4.46
N GLN A 316 -2.44 26.86 -3.70
CA GLN A 316 -3.71 27.53 -4.04
C GLN A 316 -3.61 29.06 -4.15
N LYS A 317 -2.70 29.69 -3.40
CA LYS A 317 -2.51 31.15 -3.48
C LYS A 317 -1.92 31.57 -4.82
N THR A 318 -0.98 30.76 -5.36
CA THR A 318 -0.36 31.04 -6.66
C THR A 318 -1.35 30.75 -7.79
N THR A 319 -2.13 29.68 -7.70
CA THR A 319 -3.09 29.30 -8.74
C THR A 319 -4.39 30.11 -8.72
N LEU A 320 -4.76 30.71 -7.58
CA LEU A 320 -5.95 31.54 -7.42
C LEU A 320 -5.71 33.02 -7.73
N ASN A 321 -4.47 33.43 -7.94
CA ASN A 321 -4.18 34.82 -8.24
C ASN A 321 -4.04 34.98 -9.76
N GLU A 322 -5.15 35.33 -10.42
CA GLU A 322 -5.21 35.59 -11.87
C GLU A 322 -4.14 36.58 -12.33
N LYS A 323 -3.78 37.57 -11.50
CA LYS A 323 -2.70 38.52 -11.81
C LYS A 323 -1.30 37.88 -11.86
N PHE A 324 -1.07 36.79 -11.12
CA PHE A 324 0.19 36.06 -11.24
C PHE A 324 0.20 35.11 -12.44
N ALA A 325 -0.93 34.51 -12.78
CA ALA A 325 -1.06 33.63 -13.94
C ALA A 325 -0.80 34.42 -15.24
N ASP A 326 -1.30 35.68 -15.34
CA ASP A 326 -1.07 36.52 -16.51
C ASP A 326 0.36 37.10 -16.59
N ALA A 327 1.05 37.23 -15.45
CA ALA A 327 2.37 37.83 -15.39
C ALA A 327 3.53 36.86 -15.67
N LEU A 328 3.29 35.55 -15.64
CA LEU A 328 4.34 34.54 -15.62
C LEU A 328 4.45 33.69 -16.87
N ASP A 329 3.83 34.03 -17.99
CA ASP A 329 3.85 33.21 -19.23
C ASP A 329 3.63 31.69 -18.99
N TYR A 330 2.93 31.37 -17.90
CA TYR A 330 2.63 29.99 -17.57
C TYR A 330 1.51 29.49 -18.49
N PRO A 331 1.66 28.36 -19.16
CA PRO A 331 0.60 27.77 -19.99
C PRO A 331 -0.58 27.27 -19.14
N VAL A 332 -0.84 27.92 -18.04
CA VAL A 332 -1.72 27.49 -16.95
C VAL A 332 -3.15 28.00 -17.13
N GLY A 333 -3.39 28.99 -18.02
CA GLY A 333 -4.68 29.68 -18.05
C GLY A 333 -5.88 28.77 -18.22
N LYS A 334 -5.94 27.94 -19.24
CA LYS A 334 -7.13 27.12 -19.50
C LYS A 334 -7.18 25.84 -18.64
N GLU A 335 -6.06 25.20 -18.41
CA GLU A 335 -5.95 23.98 -17.58
C GLU A 335 -6.15 24.31 -16.11
N THR A 336 -5.61 25.43 -15.62
CA THR A 336 -5.76 25.88 -14.24
C THR A 336 -7.19 26.37 -13.97
N ALA A 337 -7.82 27.10 -14.89
CA ALA A 337 -9.23 27.47 -14.76
C ALA A 337 -10.13 26.22 -14.68
N LYS A 338 -9.82 25.19 -15.46
CA LYS A 338 -10.51 23.89 -15.39
C LYS A 338 -10.25 23.17 -14.06
N ARG A 339 -9.01 23.14 -13.59
CA ARG A 339 -8.64 22.58 -12.27
C ARG A 339 -9.26 23.38 -11.12
N LEU A 340 -9.32 24.69 -11.21
CA LEU A 340 -9.92 25.55 -10.19
C LEU A 340 -11.43 25.39 -10.13
N SER A 341 -12.11 25.30 -11.27
CA SER A 341 -13.54 25.02 -11.29
C SER A 341 -13.81 23.61 -10.74
N GLU A 342 -12.94 22.67 -11.00
CA GLU A 342 -13.02 21.30 -10.46
C GLU A 342 -12.71 21.26 -8.95
N LEU A 343 -11.73 22.03 -8.46
CA LEU A 343 -11.43 22.18 -7.04
C LEU A 343 -12.53 22.93 -6.30
N LYS A 344 -13.11 23.96 -6.90
CA LYS A 344 -14.26 24.69 -6.32
C LYS A 344 -15.47 23.77 -6.24
N ARG A 345 -15.75 23.00 -7.28
CA ARG A 345 -16.79 21.98 -7.29
C ARG A 345 -16.52 20.86 -6.26
N ARG A 346 -15.26 20.45 -6.09
CA ARG A 346 -14.86 19.47 -5.06
C ARG A 346 -14.98 20.06 -3.65
N LYS A 347 -14.71 21.35 -3.45
CA LYS A 347 -14.91 22.03 -2.15
C LYS A 347 -16.39 22.22 -1.83
N GLU A 348 -17.20 22.61 -2.79
CA GLU A 348 -18.64 22.71 -2.62
C GLU A 348 -19.27 21.34 -2.36
N ALA A 349 -18.76 20.31 -3.04
CA ALA A 349 -19.08 18.91 -2.77
C ALA A 349 -18.51 18.42 -1.42
N ALA A 350 -17.37 18.92 -0.96
CA ALA A 350 -16.78 18.58 0.35
C ALA A 350 -17.47 19.31 1.53
N ALA A 351 -18.28 20.33 1.28
CA ALA A 351 -19.09 20.96 2.30
C ALA A 351 -20.22 20.04 2.82
N ASN A 352 -20.62 19.04 2.04
CA ASN A 352 -21.52 17.98 2.51
C ASN A 352 -20.69 16.75 2.86
N THR A 353 -20.24 16.63 4.10
CA THR A 353 -19.42 15.52 4.61
C THR A 353 -20.24 14.37 5.17
N SER A 354 -21.54 14.34 4.95
CA SER A 354 -22.40 13.31 5.53
C SER A 354 -22.07 11.93 4.96
N THR A 355 -21.73 11.04 5.86
CA THR A 355 -21.54 9.61 5.57
C THR A 355 -22.60 8.84 6.32
N VAL A 356 -23.29 7.91 5.64
CA VAL A 356 -24.30 7.06 6.25
C VAL A 356 -23.99 5.59 6.00
N LYS A 357 -24.32 4.73 6.94
CA LYS A 357 -24.35 3.28 6.75
C LYS A 357 -25.73 2.87 6.26
N ALA A 358 -25.77 2.10 5.19
CA ALA A 358 -27.04 1.67 4.62
C ALA A 358 -27.86 0.82 5.60
N SER A 359 -27.19 0.04 6.48
CA SER A 359 -27.88 -0.76 7.51
C SER A 359 -28.65 0.09 8.53
N SER A 360 -28.26 1.33 8.77
CA SER A 360 -28.97 2.23 9.69
C SER A 360 -30.37 2.63 9.22
N PHE A 361 -30.72 2.31 7.96
CA PHE A 361 -32.03 2.53 7.36
C PHE A 361 -32.97 1.32 7.44
N GLY A 362 -32.63 0.31 8.21
CA GLY A 362 -33.51 -0.84 8.49
C GLY A 362 -33.21 -2.08 7.66
N TRP A 363 -31.95 -2.50 7.65
CA TRP A 363 -31.52 -3.75 6.99
C TRP A 363 -32.34 -4.97 7.44
N LYS A 364 -32.62 -5.87 6.49
CA LYS A 364 -33.34 -7.14 6.72
C LYS A 364 -32.76 -8.23 5.84
N THR A 365 -32.66 -9.44 6.36
CA THR A 365 -32.05 -10.59 5.66
C THR A 365 -32.78 -10.92 4.35
N GLU A 366 -34.13 -10.90 4.37
CA GLU A 366 -34.92 -11.34 3.22
C GLU A 366 -35.10 -10.25 2.15
N ASP A 367 -35.10 -8.98 2.57
CA ASP A 367 -35.29 -7.84 1.65
C ASP A 367 -34.82 -6.53 2.28
N SER A 368 -33.70 -6.04 1.83
CA SER A 368 -33.11 -4.77 2.22
C SER A 368 -33.27 -3.66 1.19
N THR A 369 -34.16 -3.83 0.21
CA THR A 369 -34.39 -2.85 -0.86
C THR A 369 -34.71 -1.46 -0.29
N ALA A 370 -35.66 -1.39 0.63
CA ALA A 370 -36.08 -0.11 1.23
C ALA A 370 -34.93 0.57 1.99
N ALA A 371 -34.10 -0.22 2.70
CA ALA A 371 -32.97 0.30 3.47
C ALA A 371 -31.90 0.89 2.55
N LEU A 372 -31.51 0.15 1.50
CA LEU A 372 -30.51 0.60 0.55
C LEU A 372 -31.00 1.82 -0.25
N GLN A 373 -32.25 1.80 -0.70
CA GLN A 373 -32.82 2.91 -1.44
C GLN A 373 -32.93 4.18 -0.56
N ALA A 374 -33.37 4.03 0.70
CA ALA A 374 -33.46 5.16 1.62
C ALA A 374 -32.07 5.75 1.99
N ALA A 375 -31.06 4.92 2.09
CA ALA A 375 -29.68 5.38 2.28
C ALA A 375 -29.18 6.19 1.08
N ILE A 376 -29.45 5.74 -0.14
CA ILE A 376 -29.12 6.46 -1.39
C ILE A 376 -29.90 7.77 -1.45
N ASP A 377 -31.19 7.75 -1.16
CA ASP A 377 -32.10 8.89 -1.23
C ASP A 377 -31.87 9.90 -0.09
N SER A 378 -31.11 9.55 0.94
CA SER A 378 -30.76 10.45 2.06
C SER A 378 -30.00 11.70 1.63
N GLY A 379 -29.45 11.72 0.40
CA GLY A 379 -28.60 12.79 -0.08
C GLY A 379 -27.22 12.83 0.58
N ALA A 380 -26.88 11.85 1.40
CA ALA A 380 -25.55 11.75 1.95
C ALA A 380 -24.51 11.65 0.83
N ARG A 381 -23.39 12.34 1.04
CA ARG A 381 -22.30 12.29 0.05
C ARG A 381 -21.70 10.91 -0.12
N LYS A 382 -21.64 10.13 0.96
CA LYS A 382 -21.15 8.77 0.98
C LYS A 382 -22.15 7.82 1.63
N VAL A 383 -22.51 6.79 0.90
CA VAL A 383 -23.31 5.67 1.39
C VAL A 383 -22.40 4.47 1.48
N ILE A 384 -22.27 3.91 2.66
CA ILE A 384 -21.54 2.67 2.90
C ILE A 384 -22.54 1.54 2.95
N VAL A 385 -22.44 0.59 2.01
CA VAL A 385 -23.13 -0.68 2.08
C VAL A 385 -22.31 -1.60 2.96
N ASP A 386 -22.64 -1.60 4.23
CA ASP A 386 -21.82 -2.15 5.28
C ASP A 386 -22.01 -3.66 5.45
N TRP A 387 -20.98 -4.32 5.98
CA TRP A 387 -20.98 -5.74 6.28
C TRP A 387 -22.04 -6.11 7.32
N ARG A 388 -22.70 -7.26 7.09
CA ARG A 388 -23.68 -7.85 8.02
C ARG A 388 -23.33 -9.32 8.23
N ASP A 389 -23.25 -9.72 9.51
CA ASP A 389 -22.95 -11.11 9.87
C ASP A 389 -24.06 -12.07 9.42
N GLU A 390 -25.29 -11.55 9.31
CA GLU A 390 -26.49 -12.30 9.00
C GLU A 390 -26.66 -12.62 7.52
N GLY A 391 -25.88 -12.01 6.61
CA GLY A 391 -25.91 -12.35 5.19
C GLY A 391 -25.76 -11.20 4.18
N ASP A 392 -26.06 -11.52 2.93
CA ASP A 392 -26.00 -10.60 1.80
C ASP A 392 -27.06 -9.49 1.86
N TRP A 393 -26.83 -8.41 1.13
CA TRP A 393 -27.84 -7.38 0.89
C TRP A 393 -28.80 -7.83 -0.21
N VAL A 394 -29.85 -8.55 0.17
CA VAL A 394 -30.89 -9.00 -0.77
C VAL A 394 -31.78 -7.83 -1.14
N VAL A 395 -31.81 -7.46 -2.42
CA VAL A 395 -32.56 -6.28 -2.89
C VAL A 395 -33.33 -6.55 -4.20
N SER A 396 -34.47 -5.92 -4.36
CA SER A 396 -35.12 -5.68 -5.64
C SER A 396 -34.38 -4.54 -6.36
N PRO A 397 -34.68 -4.25 -7.64
CA PRO A 397 -34.02 -3.19 -8.38
C PRO A 397 -33.99 -1.85 -7.64
N VAL A 398 -32.80 -1.25 -7.56
CA VAL A 398 -32.50 0.01 -6.86
C VAL A 398 -32.03 1.08 -7.84
N VAL A 399 -32.41 2.34 -7.59
CA VAL A 399 -32.08 3.46 -8.46
C VAL A 399 -31.15 4.43 -7.72
N LEU A 400 -29.97 4.68 -8.26
CA LEU A 400 -28.98 5.62 -7.76
C LEU A 400 -29.30 7.02 -8.34
N ARG A 401 -30.22 7.73 -7.72
CA ARG A 401 -30.77 9.00 -8.22
C ARG A 401 -30.13 10.25 -7.64
N SER A 402 -29.19 10.09 -6.73
CA SER A 402 -28.50 11.20 -6.09
C SER A 402 -27.21 11.56 -6.82
N SER A 403 -27.06 12.80 -7.23
CA SER A 403 -25.78 13.31 -7.78
C SER A 403 -24.76 13.62 -6.70
N ASN A 404 -23.47 13.65 -7.08
CA ASN A 404 -22.34 13.91 -6.19
C ASN A 404 -22.23 12.92 -5.03
N GLN A 405 -22.53 11.66 -5.28
CA GLN A 405 -22.62 10.61 -4.27
C GLN A 405 -21.61 9.48 -4.53
N GLU A 406 -20.95 9.06 -3.47
CA GLU A 406 -20.12 7.89 -3.41
C GLU A 406 -20.91 6.74 -2.79
N ILE A 407 -20.96 5.60 -3.49
CA ILE A 407 -21.53 4.35 -2.99
C ILE A 407 -20.38 3.37 -2.80
N ALA A 408 -19.99 3.13 -1.57
CA ALA A 408 -18.91 2.25 -1.20
C ALA A 408 -19.46 0.91 -0.69
N ILE A 409 -19.21 -0.17 -1.41
CA ILE A 409 -19.59 -1.51 -0.98
C ILE A 409 -18.43 -2.10 -0.18
N SER A 410 -18.67 -2.38 1.08
CA SER A 410 -17.64 -2.87 2.00
C SER A 410 -17.08 -4.22 1.58
N ASP A 411 -15.88 -4.52 2.06
CA ASP A 411 -15.25 -5.82 1.82
C ASP A 411 -16.16 -6.97 2.28
N GLY A 412 -16.31 -7.98 1.44
CA GLY A 412 -17.14 -9.11 1.74
C GLY A 412 -18.62 -8.93 1.45
N VAL A 413 -19.07 -7.74 1.18
CA VAL A 413 -20.48 -7.45 0.96
C VAL A 413 -20.89 -7.83 -0.45
N THR A 414 -21.98 -8.57 -0.57
CA THR A 414 -22.67 -8.84 -1.82
C THR A 414 -24.02 -8.13 -1.82
N ILE A 415 -24.25 -7.25 -2.80
CA ILE A 415 -25.60 -6.79 -3.14
C ILE A 415 -26.18 -7.82 -4.08
N ARG A 416 -27.14 -8.60 -3.60
CA ARG A 416 -27.75 -9.70 -4.33
C ARG A 416 -29.17 -9.37 -4.74
N GLY A 417 -29.50 -9.65 -5.99
CA GLY A 417 -30.88 -9.50 -6.49
C GLY A 417 -31.84 -10.46 -5.80
N LYS A 418 -32.97 -9.95 -5.31
CA LYS A 418 -34.07 -10.75 -4.79
C LYS A 418 -34.67 -11.58 -5.93
N ARG A 419 -34.91 -12.85 -5.67
CA ARG A 419 -35.39 -13.79 -6.69
C ARG A 419 -36.66 -13.28 -7.39
N ASN A 420 -36.63 -13.27 -8.72
CA ASN A 420 -37.73 -12.84 -9.59
C ASN A 420 -38.31 -11.43 -9.31
N SER A 421 -37.56 -10.54 -8.68
CA SER A 421 -38.01 -9.18 -8.37
C SER A 421 -37.79 -8.18 -9.50
N GLY A 422 -37.00 -8.54 -10.52
CA GLY A 422 -36.57 -7.66 -11.61
C GLY A 422 -37.15 -8.02 -12.99
N SER A 423 -38.25 -8.78 -13.04
CA SER A 423 -38.82 -9.24 -14.34
C SER A 423 -39.08 -8.10 -15.33
N ASP A 424 -39.41 -6.91 -14.84
CA ASP A 424 -39.68 -5.71 -15.65
C ASP A 424 -38.52 -4.70 -15.62
N ALA A 425 -37.47 -4.97 -14.85
CA ALA A 425 -36.31 -4.08 -14.69
C ALA A 425 -35.17 -4.48 -15.59
N THR A 426 -34.50 -3.48 -16.15
CA THR A 426 -33.35 -3.69 -17.03
C THR A 426 -32.12 -4.15 -16.23
N ALA A 427 -31.91 -3.60 -15.02
CA ALA A 427 -30.76 -3.88 -14.20
C ALA A 427 -31.09 -3.86 -12.70
N LEU A 428 -30.25 -4.52 -11.90
CA LEU A 428 -30.37 -4.53 -10.46
C LEU A 428 -30.07 -3.16 -9.85
N LEU A 429 -29.03 -2.49 -10.32
CA LEU A 429 -28.72 -1.11 -9.94
C LEU A 429 -28.74 -0.22 -11.20
N THR A 430 -29.46 0.89 -11.11
CA THR A 430 -29.62 1.83 -12.25
C THR A 430 -29.20 3.24 -11.87
N ILE A 431 -28.33 3.85 -12.67
CA ILE A 431 -28.00 5.27 -12.63
C ILE A 431 -28.80 5.95 -13.75
N PRO A 432 -29.85 6.74 -13.41
CA PRO A 432 -30.73 7.33 -14.41
C PRO A 432 -30.10 8.54 -15.11
N GLU A 433 -30.75 9.00 -16.17
CA GLU A 433 -30.39 10.23 -16.88
C GLU A 433 -30.42 11.45 -15.94
N GLY A 434 -29.50 12.39 -16.15
CA GLY A 434 -29.37 13.61 -15.36
C GLY A 434 -28.62 13.46 -14.04
N VAL A 435 -28.30 12.25 -13.61
CA VAL A 435 -27.45 12.02 -12.43
C VAL A 435 -25.98 12.21 -12.79
N THR A 436 -25.26 12.96 -11.98
CA THR A 436 -23.87 13.34 -12.24
C THR A 436 -22.95 13.06 -11.06
N ASN A 437 -21.66 12.81 -11.35
CA ASN A 437 -20.62 12.63 -10.33
C ASN A 437 -20.94 11.51 -9.35
N VAL A 438 -21.25 10.32 -9.85
CA VAL A 438 -21.47 9.12 -9.03
C VAL A 438 -20.21 8.28 -9.06
N PHE A 439 -19.78 7.86 -7.88
CA PHE A 439 -18.69 6.92 -7.71
C PHE A 439 -19.21 5.66 -7.01
N LEU A 440 -19.44 4.60 -7.77
CA LEU A 440 -19.81 3.28 -7.27
C LEU A 440 -18.57 2.38 -7.26
N HIS A 441 -18.17 1.95 -6.08
CA HIS A 441 -16.99 1.10 -5.98
C HIS A 441 -17.12 0.07 -4.86
N GLY A 442 -16.35 -1.00 -5.01
CA GLY A 442 -16.17 -2.01 -4.00
C GLY A 442 -14.87 -1.88 -3.23
N ILE A 443 -14.77 -2.61 -2.14
CA ILE A 443 -13.53 -2.83 -1.40
C ILE A 443 -13.18 -4.30 -1.57
N VAL A 444 -12.03 -4.59 -2.14
CA VAL A 444 -11.38 -5.89 -2.41
C VAL A 444 -12.29 -6.97 -3.00
N THR A 445 -13.37 -7.34 -2.32
CA THR A 445 -14.19 -8.50 -2.68
C THR A 445 -15.68 -8.19 -2.66
N ALA A 446 -16.00 -6.90 -2.73
CA ALA A 446 -17.37 -6.45 -2.89
C ALA A 446 -17.97 -6.97 -4.20
N ALA A 447 -19.25 -7.34 -4.16
CA ALA A 447 -19.91 -7.89 -5.31
C ALA A 447 -21.33 -7.35 -5.54
N ILE A 448 -21.73 -7.33 -6.82
CA ILE A 448 -23.11 -7.10 -7.25
C ILE A 448 -23.55 -8.33 -8.03
N ALA A 449 -24.52 -9.07 -7.50
CA ALA A 449 -25.00 -10.32 -8.08
C ALA A 449 -26.46 -10.17 -8.51
N ALA A 450 -26.68 -10.11 -9.81
CA ALA A 450 -28.01 -10.06 -10.42
C ALA A 450 -28.60 -11.46 -10.74
N ASP A 451 -27.90 -12.51 -10.34
CA ASP A 451 -28.29 -13.89 -10.54
C ASP A 451 -29.66 -14.17 -9.92
N ASN A 452 -30.51 -14.88 -10.64
CA ASN A 452 -31.89 -15.23 -10.20
C ASN A 452 -32.84 -14.05 -9.90
N SER A 453 -32.40 -12.79 -10.08
CA SER A 453 -33.25 -11.62 -9.83
C SER A 453 -34.32 -11.38 -10.91
N GLY A 454 -34.09 -11.91 -12.09
CA GLY A 454 -34.89 -11.60 -13.30
C GLY A 454 -34.38 -10.34 -14.04
N CYS A 455 -33.42 -9.62 -13.50
CA CYS A 455 -32.77 -8.51 -14.20
C CYS A 455 -31.84 -9.01 -15.29
N LYS A 456 -31.84 -8.35 -16.45
CA LYS A 456 -30.94 -8.70 -17.57
C LYS A 456 -29.49 -8.32 -17.29
N HIS A 457 -29.28 -7.24 -16.55
CA HIS A 457 -27.96 -6.70 -16.25
C HIS A 457 -27.80 -6.47 -14.74
N ALA A 458 -26.58 -6.48 -14.27
CA ALA A 458 -26.27 -6.10 -12.89
C ALA A 458 -26.35 -4.57 -12.72
N LEU A 459 -25.90 -3.82 -13.71
CA LEU A 459 -25.86 -2.36 -13.71
C LEU A 459 -26.42 -1.77 -15.00
N ALA A 460 -27.04 -0.59 -14.90
CA ALA A 460 -27.39 0.25 -16.03
C ALA A 460 -26.98 1.68 -15.79
N VAL A 461 -26.40 2.33 -16.82
CA VAL A 461 -26.07 3.76 -16.83
C VAL A 461 -26.83 4.40 -17.98
N CYS A 462 -27.83 5.23 -17.64
CA CYS A 462 -28.75 5.83 -18.58
C CYS A 462 -28.41 7.32 -18.78
N GLY A 463 -27.30 7.62 -19.47
CA GLY A 463 -26.95 8.99 -19.84
C GLY A 463 -26.37 9.87 -18.73
N GLY A 464 -25.79 9.28 -17.67
CA GLY A 464 -25.14 10.03 -16.58
C GLY A 464 -23.85 10.73 -17.02
N GLU A 465 -23.42 11.75 -16.26
CA GLU A 465 -22.15 12.46 -16.48
C GLU A 465 -21.19 12.26 -15.34
N ASN A 466 -19.90 11.95 -15.65
CA ASN A 466 -18.84 11.67 -14.67
C ASN A 466 -19.21 10.52 -13.71
N VAL A 467 -19.63 9.40 -14.25
CA VAL A 467 -19.88 8.16 -13.50
C VAL A 467 -18.62 7.32 -13.50
N THR A 468 -18.21 6.87 -12.33
CA THR A 468 -17.10 5.91 -12.18
C THR A 468 -17.60 4.66 -11.48
N ILE A 469 -17.29 3.50 -12.06
CA ILE A 469 -17.59 2.18 -11.50
C ILE A 469 -16.28 1.43 -11.40
N SER A 470 -15.88 1.02 -10.20
CA SER A 470 -14.59 0.35 -10.03
C SER A 470 -14.57 -0.69 -8.91
N ASP A 471 -13.57 -1.58 -9.00
CA ASP A 471 -13.19 -2.49 -7.91
C ASP A 471 -14.34 -3.42 -7.46
N LEU A 472 -15.08 -3.98 -8.40
CA LEU A 472 -16.26 -4.80 -8.13
C LEU A 472 -16.19 -6.15 -8.83
N THR A 473 -16.68 -7.17 -8.16
CA THR A 473 -17.09 -8.42 -8.80
C THR A 473 -18.55 -8.29 -9.24
N VAL A 474 -18.84 -8.59 -10.49
CA VAL A 474 -20.19 -8.50 -11.05
C VAL A 474 -20.63 -9.86 -11.56
N VAL A 475 -21.78 -10.32 -11.07
CA VAL A 475 -22.39 -11.60 -11.45
C VAL A 475 -23.67 -11.34 -12.20
N ALA A 476 -23.77 -11.85 -13.42
CA ALA A 476 -24.96 -11.73 -14.26
C ALA A 476 -25.14 -12.98 -15.13
N ASP A 477 -26.40 -13.31 -15.47
CA ASP A 477 -26.74 -14.49 -16.29
C ASP A 477 -26.26 -14.35 -17.74
N GLY A 478 -26.20 -13.12 -18.27
CA GLY A 478 -25.80 -12.80 -19.63
C GLY A 478 -24.33 -12.38 -19.75
N ASP A 479 -23.86 -12.29 -20.99
CA ASP A 479 -22.52 -11.79 -21.30
C ASP A 479 -22.41 -10.25 -21.07
N GLU A 480 -23.54 -9.54 -21.04
CA GLU A 480 -23.61 -8.09 -20.78
C GLU A 480 -24.04 -7.81 -19.34
N TRP A 481 -23.08 -7.53 -18.47
CA TRP A 481 -23.32 -7.15 -17.08
C TRP A 481 -23.76 -5.69 -16.90
N LEU A 482 -23.39 -4.83 -17.85
CA LEU A 482 -23.66 -3.40 -17.86
C LEU A 482 -24.47 -3.05 -19.11
N LYS A 483 -25.55 -2.31 -18.93
CA LYS A 483 -26.28 -1.65 -20.01
C LYS A 483 -25.95 -0.17 -20.02
N GLU A 484 -25.44 0.31 -21.12
CA GLU A 484 -25.32 1.73 -21.41
C GLU A 484 -26.47 2.16 -22.30
N SER A 485 -27.19 3.20 -21.92
CA SER A 485 -28.20 3.84 -22.77
C SER A 485 -28.09 5.35 -22.68
N GLY A 486 -28.27 6.03 -23.81
CA GLY A 486 -28.01 7.46 -23.90
C GLY A 486 -26.51 7.80 -24.06
N LYS A 487 -26.19 9.10 -24.14
CA LYS A 487 -24.80 9.57 -24.22
C LYS A 487 -24.24 9.78 -22.82
N ALA A 488 -23.79 8.72 -22.18
CA ALA A 488 -23.03 8.84 -20.92
C ALA A 488 -21.73 9.61 -21.20
N LYS A 489 -21.55 10.77 -20.59
CA LYS A 489 -20.33 11.57 -20.71
C LYS A 489 -19.40 11.25 -19.55
N GLY A 490 -18.18 10.80 -19.86
CA GLY A 490 -17.16 10.57 -18.82
C GLY A 490 -17.42 9.32 -17.96
N LEU A 491 -18.08 8.31 -18.50
CA LEU A 491 -18.16 6.99 -17.85
C LEU A 491 -16.79 6.35 -17.80
N LYS A 492 -16.38 5.97 -16.60
CA LYS A 492 -15.13 5.26 -16.33
C LYS A 492 -15.45 3.91 -15.69
N ILE A 493 -14.90 2.86 -16.26
CA ILE A 493 -15.01 1.50 -15.73
C ILE A 493 -13.59 0.98 -15.50
N ASP A 494 -13.31 0.54 -14.31
CA ASP A 494 -11.97 0.11 -13.92
C ASP A 494 -12.04 -1.07 -12.95
N ASN A 495 -11.15 -2.05 -13.12
CA ASN A 495 -11.00 -3.20 -12.24
C ASN A 495 -12.31 -3.94 -11.93
N ILE A 496 -13.02 -4.39 -12.97
CA ILE A 496 -14.26 -5.18 -12.84
C ILE A 496 -13.98 -6.65 -13.13
N ILE A 497 -14.29 -7.51 -12.16
CA ILE A 497 -14.26 -8.96 -12.32
C ILE A 497 -15.66 -9.43 -12.74
N ARG A 498 -15.77 -10.07 -13.89
CA ARG A 498 -17.04 -10.61 -14.40
C ARG A 498 -17.13 -12.09 -14.09
N MET A 499 -18.26 -12.53 -13.58
CA MET A 499 -18.52 -13.93 -13.29
C MET A 499 -19.89 -14.34 -13.78
N LYS A 500 -20.01 -15.59 -14.24
CA LYS A 500 -21.33 -16.23 -14.46
C LYS A 500 -21.85 -16.77 -13.14
N PRO A 501 -23.17 -16.88 -12.94
CA PRO A 501 -23.74 -17.42 -11.71
C PRO A 501 -23.23 -18.83 -11.36
N ALA A 502 -22.98 -19.66 -12.39
CA ALA A 502 -22.40 -21.01 -12.19
C ALA A 502 -20.97 -20.99 -11.63
N ASP A 503 -20.25 -19.88 -11.82
CA ASP A 503 -18.86 -19.69 -11.37
C ASP A 503 -18.80 -18.91 -10.06
N TRP A 504 -19.93 -18.36 -9.61
CA TRP A 504 -20.03 -17.60 -8.37
C TRP A 504 -20.22 -18.55 -7.18
N PRO A 505 -19.36 -18.47 -6.17
CA PRO A 505 -19.48 -19.31 -4.99
C PRO A 505 -20.77 -19.00 -4.24
N CYS A 506 -21.73 -19.91 -4.24
CA CYS A 506 -22.89 -19.84 -3.36
C CYS A 506 -22.42 -19.95 -1.91
N ARG A 507 -22.61 -18.91 -1.12
CA ARG A 507 -22.68 -19.10 0.35
C ARG A 507 -23.95 -19.93 0.62
N LYS A 508 -23.77 -21.17 1.07
CA LYS A 508 -24.83 -21.97 1.70
C LYS A 508 -25.09 -21.45 3.09
#